data_88042dcd9604e6eb74dbb3273f6372ac
#
_entry.id   88042dcd9604e6eb74dbb3273f6372ac
#
_cell.length_a   1.000
_cell.length_b   1.000
_cell.length_c   1.000
_cell.angle_alpha   90.00
_cell.angle_beta   90.00
_cell.angle_gamma   90.00
#
_symmetry.space_group_name_H-M   'P 1'
#
loop_
_entity.id
_entity.type
_entity.pdbx_description
1 polymer ?
#
loop_
_entity_poly.entity_id
_entity_poly.type
_entity_poly.pdbx_seq_one_letter_code
_entity_poly.pdbx_strand_id
1 'polypeptide(L)'
;MSNQAVFPEWKSFLGTSQDKETENFIKSVVKRSGSVVEYDRSKIEKAIGKAIEAVEKYPDPEKSARLTDAVEEKIRLLLAGRRAHSIPAIEEIQDLVENALIENKEVEIAKAYILYRAHHEAIRDAKNLMVDINKTMDGYLGQSDWRVNENANVNFSLGGLILHNSGTITANYWLNNIYSKEVKEAHKTAAFHIHDLS
;
A
#
# COMPACT_ATOMS: atom_id res chain seq x y z
N MET A 1 -12.80 -35.87 -68.24
CA MET A 1 -12.02 -34.67 -67.92
C MET A 1 -12.64 -34.08 -66.64
N SER A 2 -12.10 -34.42 -65.49
CA SER A 2 -12.60 -34.01 -64.16
C SER A 2 -11.84 -32.78 -63.70
N ASN A 3 -12.57 -31.74 -63.46
CA ASN A 3 -12.06 -30.46 -62.99
C ASN A 3 -12.05 -30.50 -61.44
N GLN A 4 -10.92 -30.80 -60.82
CA GLN A 4 -10.75 -30.68 -59.37
C GLN A 4 -10.39 -29.25 -59.01
N ALA A 5 -11.32 -28.56 -58.37
CA ALA A 5 -11.07 -27.26 -57.77
C ALA A 5 -10.14 -27.44 -56.53
N VAL A 6 -8.94 -26.87 -56.64
CA VAL A 6 -7.98 -26.79 -55.56
C VAL A 6 -8.45 -25.70 -54.61
N PHE A 7 -8.95 -26.03 -53.45
CA PHE A 7 -9.20 -25.09 -52.39
C PHE A 7 -7.88 -24.83 -51.62
N PRO A 8 -7.40 -23.59 -51.45
CA PRO A 8 -6.21 -23.33 -50.67
C PRO A 8 -6.48 -23.62 -49.19
N GLU A 9 -5.49 -24.22 -48.54
CA GLU A 9 -5.46 -24.53 -47.11
C GLU A 9 -5.46 -23.27 -46.23
N TRP A 10 -6.64 -22.71 -46.00
CA TRP A 10 -6.80 -21.62 -45.00
C TRP A 10 -6.79 -22.16 -43.55
N LYS A 11 -6.80 -23.49 -43.35
CA LYS A 11 -6.75 -24.12 -42.03
C LYS A 11 -5.43 -23.92 -41.27
N SER A 12 -4.37 -23.54 -41.95
CA SER A 12 -3.08 -23.25 -41.27
C SER A 12 -3.00 -21.82 -40.69
N PHE A 13 -3.99 -20.95 -40.93
CA PHE A 13 -4.04 -19.61 -40.37
C PHE A 13 -4.85 -19.50 -39.08
N LEU A 14 -5.53 -20.54 -38.66
CA LEU A 14 -6.10 -20.65 -37.32
C LEU A 14 -5.00 -21.21 -36.41
N GLY A 15 -4.05 -20.34 -36.05
CA GLY A 15 -3.11 -20.63 -35.01
C GLY A 15 -3.87 -21.09 -33.78
N THR A 16 -3.51 -22.26 -33.29
CA THR A 16 -3.97 -22.89 -32.07
C THR A 16 -3.87 -21.87 -30.93
N SER A 17 -5.04 -21.37 -30.53
CA SER A 17 -5.21 -20.55 -29.37
C SER A 17 -5.02 -21.41 -28.11
N GLN A 18 -3.79 -21.66 -27.73
CA GLN A 18 -3.44 -22.16 -26.41
C GLN A 18 -1.99 -21.80 -26.16
N ASP A 19 -1.79 -20.59 -25.73
CA ASP A 19 -0.81 -20.15 -24.77
C ASP A 19 -1.11 -18.65 -24.56
N LYS A 20 -2.19 -18.38 -23.81
CA LYS A 20 -2.26 -17.13 -23.08
C LYS A 20 -1.21 -17.23 -21.98
N GLU A 21 0.05 -17.02 -22.34
CA GLU A 21 0.97 -16.36 -21.44
C GLU A 21 0.26 -15.08 -21.00
N THR A 22 -0.28 -15.10 -19.81
CA THR A 22 -0.66 -13.90 -19.09
C THR A 22 0.65 -13.15 -18.88
N GLU A 23 1.08 -12.39 -19.90
CA GLU A 23 2.13 -11.41 -19.75
C GLU A 23 1.72 -10.58 -18.54
N ASN A 24 2.45 -10.72 -17.45
CA ASN A 24 2.20 -10.03 -16.19
C ASN A 24 2.35 -8.54 -16.49
N PHE A 25 1.25 -7.91 -16.92
CA PHE A 25 1.19 -6.51 -17.36
C PHE A 25 1.67 -5.58 -16.23
N ILE A 26 1.53 -6.04 -14.99
CA ILE A 26 1.95 -5.34 -13.79
C ILE A 26 3.18 -6.06 -13.26
N LYS A 27 4.36 -5.47 -13.46
CA LYS A 27 5.62 -6.07 -12.98
C LYS A 27 5.94 -5.66 -11.54
N SER A 28 5.60 -4.45 -11.15
CA SER A 28 6.05 -3.86 -9.89
C SER A 28 5.01 -2.94 -9.28
N VAL A 29 5.11 -2.72 -7.98
CA VAL A 29 4.31 -1.76 -7.20
C VAL A 29 5.19 -0.96 -6.26
N VAL A 30 4.81 0.30 -6.02
CA VAL A 30 5.47 1.17 -5.04
C VAL A 30 4.81 0.96 -3.68
N LYS A 31 5.59 0.55 -2.70
CA LYS A 31 5.13 0.48 -1.29
C LYS A 31 5.02 1.88 -0.68
N ARG A 32 4.33 1.99 0.45
CA ARG A 32 4.24 3.21 1.28
C ARG A 32 5.59 3.76 1.72
N SER A 33 6.60 2.89 1.86
CA SER A 33 7.98 3.27 2.16
C SER A 33 8.74 3.87 0.97
N GLY A 34 8.10 3.99 -0.21
CA GLY A 34 8.76 4.39 -1.46
C GLY A 34 9.54 3.25 -2.14
N SER A 35 9.68 2.08 -1.51
CA SER A 35 10.39 0.94 -2.12
C SER A 35 9.54 0.28 -3.20
N VAL A 36 10.18 -0.06 -4.33
CA VAL A 36 9.57 -0.80 -5.43
C VAL A 36 9.73 -2.29 -5.16
N VAL A 37 8.65 -3.04 -5.31
CA VAL A 37 8.62 -4.50 -5.14
C VAL A 37 7.87 -5.14 -6.29
N GLU A 38 8.10 -6.42 -6.52
CA GLU A 38 7.37 -7.20 -7.49
C GLU A 38 5.87 -7.26 -7.15
N TYR A 39 5.03 -7.18 -8.19
CA TYR A 39 3.60 -7.32 -8.05
C TYR A 39 3.25 -8.77 -7.73
N ASP A 40 2.36 -8.94 -6.76
CA ASP A 40 1.92 -10.25 -6.29
C ASP A 40 0.39 -10.26 -6.19
N ARG A 41 -0.24 -10.84 -7.23
CA ARG A 41 -1.69 -11.03 -7.33
C ARG A 41 -2.28 -11.71 -6.09
N SER A 42 -1.55 -12.69 -5.53
CA SER A 42 -2.05 -13.48 -4.41
C SER A 42 -2.34 -12.64 -3.16
N LYS A 43 -1.70 -11.48 -3.04
CA LYS A 43 -1.95 -10.54 -1.92
C LYS A 43 -3.32 -9.87 -2.03
N ILE A 44 -3.73 -9.52 -3.24
CA ILE A 44 -5.05 -8.94 -3.50
C ILE A 44 -6.11 -10.01 -3.27
N GLU A 45 -5.92 -11.19 -3.85
CA GLU A 45 -6.83 -12.31 -3.72
C GLU A 45 -7.05 -12.72 -2.26
N LYS A 46 -5.97 -12.83 -1.47
CA LYS A 46 -6.05 -13.10 -0.03
C LYS A 46 -6.76 -11.99 0.74
N ALA A 47 -6.57 -10.73 0.38
CA ALA A 47 -7.22 -9.61 1.05
C ALA A 47 -8.73 -9.59 0.76
N ILE A 48 -9.13 -9.84 -0.48
CA ILE A 48 -10.54 -9.99 -0.88
C ILE A 48 -11.14 -11.23 -0.21
N GLY A 49 -10.45 -12.37 -0.22
CA GLY A 49 -10.90 -13.60 0.42
C GLY A 49 -11.20 -13.42 1.92
N LYS A 50 -10.34 -12.70 2.64
CA LYS A 50 -10.61 -12.36 4.06
C LYS A 50 -11.85 -11.47 4.23
N ALA A 51 -12.09 -10.53 3.31
CA ALA A 51 -13.29 -9.71 3.37
C ALA A 51 -14.55 -10.53 3.08
N ILE A 52 -14.50 -11.48 2.13
CA ILE A 52 -15.58 -12.43 1.85
C ILE A 52 -15.86 -13.29 3.09
N GLU A 53 -14.84 -13.91 3.67
CA GLU A 53 -14.96 -14.75 4.87
C GLU A 53 -15.54 -13.98 6.06
N ALA A 54 -15.18 -12.71 6.22
CA ALA A 54 -15.72 -11.88 7.29
C ALA A 54 -17.23 -11.64 7.16
N VAL A 55 -17.75 -11.54 5.94
CA VAL A 55 -19.17 -11.30 5.64
C VAL A 55 -19.95 -12.60 5.54
N GLU A 56 -19.51 -13.52 4.71
CA GLU A 56 -20.24 -14.75 4.35
C GLU A 56 -20.01 -15.89 5.35
N LYS A 57 -18.97 -15.77 6.23
CA LYS A 57 -18.58 -16.77 7.24
C LYS A 57 -17.98 -18.06 6.69
N TYR A 58 -17.73 -18.12 5.39
CA TYR A 58 -17.01 -19.21 4.72
C TYR A 58 -16.12 -18.64 3.62
N PRO A 59 -15.00 -19.32 3.29
CA PRO A 59 -14.15 -18.91 2.19
C PRO A 59 -14.79 -19.24 0.84
N ASP A 60 -14.71 -18.31 -0.10
CA ASP A 60 -15.10 -18.51 -1.50
C ASP A 60 -13.92 -18.16 -2.41
N PRO A 61 -13.07 -19.14 -2.76
CA PRO A 61 -11.90 -18.91 -3.61
C PRO A 61 -12.28 -18.50 -5.05
N GLU A 62 -13.38 -19.04 -5.60
CA GLU A 62 -13.80 -18.73 -6.97
C GLU A 62 -14.27 -17.26 -7.06
N LYS A 63 -15.07 -16.82 -6.09
CA LYS A 63 -15.51 -15.44 -5.99
C LYS A 63 -14.32 -14.50 -5.78
N SER A 64 -13.37 -14.89 -4.92
CA SER A 64 -12.16 -14.13 -4.68
C SER A 64 -11.32 -13.96 -5.94
N ALA A 65 -11.09 -15.04 -6.69
CA ALA A 65 -10.34 -15.02 -7.95
C ALA A 65 -11.01 -14.12 -8.99
N ARG A 66 -12.34 -14.28 -9.19
CA ARG A 66 -13.12 -13.45 -10.12
C ARG A 66 -13.06 -11.96 -9.79
N LEU A 67 -13.17 -11.60 -8.51
CA LEU A 67 -13.09 -10.21 -8.08
C LEU A 67 -11.66 -9.67 -8.25
N THR A 68 -10.65 -10.51 -8.05
CA THR A 68 -9.25 -10.15 -8.32
C THR A 68 -9.01 -9.90 -9.81
N ASP A 69 -9.59 -10.68 -10.71
CA ASP A 69 -9.53 -10.44 -12.16
C ASP A 69 -10.10 -9.06 -12.51
N ALA A 70 -11.24 -8.69 -11.90
CA ALA A 70 -11.84 -7.37 -12.11
C ALA A 70 -10.93 -6.24 -11.60
N VAL A 71 -10.20 -6.44 -10.52
CA VAL A 71 -9.21 -5.48 -10.01
C VAL A 71 -8.04 -5.36 -10.99
N GLU A 72 -7.49 -6.47 -11.46
CA GLU A 72 -6.37 -6.46 -12.43
C GLU A 72 -6.74 -5.76 -13.73
N GLU A 73 -7.96 -5.93 -14.21
CA GLU A 73 -8.43 -5.19 -15.38
C GLU A 73 -8.48 -3.68 -15.13
N LYS A 74 -8.93 -3.24 -13.93
CA LYS A 74 -8.88 -1.83 -13.55
C LYS A 74 -7.45 -1.28 -13.46
N ILE A 75 -6.52 -2.06 -12.92
CA ILE A 75 -5.10 -1.66 -12.87
C ILE A 75 -4.55 -1.54 -14.30
N ARG A 76 -4.92 -2.46 -15.19
CA ARG A 76 -4.53 -2.41 -16.60
C ARG A 76 -5.03 -1.13 -17.27
N LEU A 77 -6.30 -0.77 -17.08
CA LEU A 77 -6.89 0.46 -17.60
C LEU A 77 -6.21 1.71 -17.03
N LEU A 78 -5.92 1.72 -15.73
CA LEU A 78 -5.20 2.82 -15.09
C LEU A 78 -3.82 3.02 -15.72
N LEU A 79 -3.07 1.94 -15.92
CA LEU A 79 -1.72 1.99 -16.48
C LEU A 79 -1.72 2.33 -17.96
N ALA A 80 -2.72 1.88 -18.73
CA ALA A 80 -2.87 2.23 -20.13
C ALA A 80 -3.09 3.75 -20.37
N GLY A 81 -3.72 4.43 -19.39
CA GLY A 81 -3.90 5.88 -19.42
C GLY A 81 -2.68 6.70 -18.97
N ARG A 82 -1.62 6.04 -18.53
CA ARG A 82 -0.40 6.69 -17.99
C ARG A 82 0.76 6.63 -18.97
N ARG A 83 1.83 7.40 -18.68
CA ARG A 83 3.09 7.31 -19.44
C ARG A 83 3.69 5.91 -19.30
N ALA A 84 4.34 5.44 -20.36
CA ALA A 84 5.05 4.16 -20.34
C ALA A 84 5.96 4.04 -19.10
N HIS A 85 5.95 2.86 -18.46
CA HIS A 85 6.72 2.54 -17.24
C HIS A 85 6.21 3.18 -15.93
N SER A 86 4.97 3.68 -15.90
CA SER A 86 4.36 4.10 -14.63
C SER A 86 4.12 2.89 -13.72
N ILE A 87 4.63 2.96 -12.49
CA ILE A 87 4.46 1.93 -11.46
C ILE A 87 3.34 2.39 -10.52
N PRO A 88 2.27 1.60 -10.31
CA PRO A 88 1.18 1.99 -9.42
C PRO A 88 1.61 1.94 -7.95
N ALA A 89 1.10 2.87 -7.15
CA ALA A 89 1.25 2.82 -5.70
C ALA A 89 0.29 1.80 -5.08
N ILE A 90 0.66 1.24 -3.93
CA ILE A 90 -0.18 0.25 -3.25
C ILE A 90 -1.53 0.84 -2.81
N GLU A 91 -1.58 2.14 -2.47
CA GLU A 91 -2.81 2.85 -2.15
C GLU A 91 -3.76 2.90 -3.33
N GLU A 92 -3.24 3.20 -4.53
CA GLU A 92 -4.04 3.23 -5.75
C GLU A 92 -4.65 1.86 -6.06
N ILE A 93 -3.86 0.78 -5.86
CA ILE A 93 -4.37 -0.58 -6.03
C ILE A 93 -5.48 -0.87 -5.02
N GLN A 94 -5.32 -0.44 -3.76
CA GLN A 94 -6.35 -0.61 -2.73
C GLN A 94 -7.64 0.13 -3.07
N ASP A 95 -7.54 1.35 -3.60
CA ASP A 95 -8.70 2.13 -4.04
C ASP A 95 -9.39 1.44 -5.25
N LEU A 96 -8.63 0.83 -6.15
CA LEU A 96 -9.17 0.03 -7.24
C LEU A 96 -9.87 -1.25 -6.76
N VAL A 97 -9.38 -1.88 -5.68
CA VAL A 97 -10.07 -3.01 -5.03
C VAL A 97 -11.43 -2.57 -4.51
N GLU A 98 -11.48 -1.46 -3.78
CA GLU A 98 -12.75 -0.90 -3.24
C GLU A 98 -13.75 -0.61 -4.37
N ASN A 99 -13.29 0.05 -5.42
CA ASN A 99 -14.11 0.37 -6.59
C ASN A 99 -14.60 -0.90 -7.31
N ALA A 100 -13.73 -1.90 -7.49
CA ALA A 100 -14.11 -3.16 -8.12
C ALA A 100 -15.18 -3.90 -7.32
N LEU A 101 -15.06 -3.95 -5.99
CA LEU A 101 -16.06 -4.57 -5.12
C LEU A 101 -17.41 -3.87 -5.21
N ILE A 102 -17.44 -2.53 -5.19
CA ILE A 102 -18.68 -1.74 -5.28
C ILE A 102 -19.34 -1.94 -6.66
N GLU A 103 -18.59 -1.87 -7.75
CA GLU A 103 -19.13 -2.03 -9.10
C GLU A 103 -19.66 -3.45 -9.37
N ASN A 104 -19.06 -4.46 -8.75
CA ASN A 104 -19.56 -5.83 -8.79
C ASN A 104 -20.74 -6.08 -7.85
N LYS A 105 -21.28 -5.00 -7.22
CA LYS A 105 -22.42 -5.03 -6.28
C LYS A 105 -22.14 -5.79 -4.97
N GLU A 106 -20.89 -6.00 -4.65
CA GLU A 106 -20.43 -6.66 -3.41
C GLU A 106 -20.25 -5.63 -2.27
N VAL A 107 -21.29 -4.86 -1.99
CA VAL A 107 -21.24 -3.68 -1.09
C VAL A 107 -20.85 -4.06 0.34
N GLU A 108 -21.34 -5.17 0.86
CA GLU A 108 -21.02 -5.60 2.23
C GLU A 108 -19.56 -6.09 2.32
N ILE A 109 -19.05 -6.76 1.28
CA ILE A 109 -17.66 -7.16 1.20
C ILE A 109 -16.76 -5.92 1.06
N ALA A 110 -17.19 -4.92 0.27
CA ALA A 110 -16.47 -3.64 0.15
C ALA A 110 -16.36 -2.94 1.52
N LYS A 111 -17.45 -2.86 2.31
CA LYS A 111 -17.42 -2.31 3.66
C LYS A 111 -16.46 -3.07 4.58
N ALA A 112 -16.49 -4.40 4.55
CA ALA A 112 -15.60 -5.22 5.35
C ALA A 112 -14.13 -4.98 4.95
N TYR A 113 -13.84 -4.84 3.66
CA TYR A 113 -12.51 -4.55 3.15
C TYR A 113 -12.01 -3.16 3.60
N ILE A 114 -12.85 -2.12 3.49
CA ILE A 114 -12.52 -0.75 3.91
C ILE A 114 -12.23 -0.69 5.41
N LEU A 115 -13.08 -1.33 6.23
CA LEU A 115 -12.88 -1.39 7.69
C LEU A 115 -11.60 -2.15 8.05
N TYR A 116 -11.31 -3.26 7.37
CA TYR A 116 -10.08 -4.02 7.54
C TYR A 116 -8.85 -3.15 7.19
N ARG A 117 -8.89 -2.42 6.07
CA ARG A 117 -7.83 -1.50 5.63
C ARG A 117 -7.58 -0.42 6.68
N ALA A 118 -8.64 0.26 7.15
CA ALA A 118 -8.57 1.30 8.17
C ALA A 118 -7.99 0.78 9.50
N HIS A 119 -8.44 -0.39 9.95
CA HIS A 119 -7.94 -1.02 11.16
C HIS A 119 -6.43 -1.36 11.07
N HIS A 120 -6.00 -1.93 9.94
CA HIS A 120 -4.59 -2.21 9.72
C HIS A 120 -3.72 -0.95 9.56
N GLU A 121 -4.29 0.14 9.06
CA GLU A 121 -3.61 1.44 9.02
C GLU A 121 -3.38 1.97 10.45
N ALA A 122 -4.41 1.95 11.28
CA ALA A 122 -4.30 2.37 12.68
C ALA A 122 -3.28 1.53 13.48
N ILE A 123 -3.26 0.20 13.28
CA ILE A 123 -2.27 -0.67 13.91
C ILE A 123 -0.85 -0.32 13.46
N ARG A 124 -0.64 -0.07 12.17
CA ARG A 124 0.69 0.32 11.66
C ARG A 124 1.14 1.66 12.21
N ASP A 125 0.24 2.63 12.27
CA ASP A 125 0.55 3.96 12.81
C ASP A 125 0.92 3.88 14.29
N ALA A 126 0.18 3.11 15.08
CA ALA A 126 0.52 2.83 16.47
C ALA A 126 1.88 2.12 16.61
N LYS A 127 2.15 1.12 15.76
CA LYS A 127 3.43 0.40 15.76
C LYS A 127 4.60 1.30 15.37
N ASN A 128 4.41 2.16 14.36
CA ASN A 128 5.44 3.11 13.92
C ASN A 128 5.74 4.11 15.03
N LEU A 129 4.72 4.61 15.72
CA LEU A 129 4.90 5.49 16.88
C LEU A 129 5.74 4.83 17.97
N MET A 130 5.47 3.56 18.31
CA MET A 130 6.26 2.82 19.31
C MET A 130 7.71 2.61 18.86
N VAL A 131 7.94 2.31 17.58
CA VAL A 131 9.31 2.16 17.03
C VAL A 131 10.05 3.49 17.06
N ASP A 132 9.38 4.60 16.75
CA ASP A 132 9.99 5.92 16.76
C ASP A 132 10.35 6.36 18.19
N ILE A 133 9.51 6.07 19.18
CA ILE A 133 9.84 6.34 20.60
C ILE A 133 11.08 5.54 21.02
N ASN A 134 11.15 4.25 20.71
CA ASN A 134 12.31 3.43 21.05
C ASN A 134 13.59 3.96 20.38
N LYS A 135 13.54 4.29 19.09
CA LYS A 135 14.68 4.88 18.38
C LYS A 135 15.12 6.22 19.00
N THR A 136 14.16 7.03 19.41
CA THR A 136 14.43 8.32 20.05
C THR A 136 15.13 8.11 21.40
N MET A 137 14.65 7.16 22.21
CA MET A 137 15.28 6.81 23.46
C MET A 137 16.68 6.21 23.28
N ASP A 138 16.82 5.25 22.38
CA ASP A 138 18.10 4.61 22.07
C ASP A 138 19.10 5.63 21.49
N GLY A 139 18.65 6.54 20.63
CA GLY A 139 19.46 7.64 20.09
C GLY A 139 19.91 8.60 21.18
N TYR A 140 19.04 8.93 22.12
CA TYR A 140 19.39 9.78 23.26
C TYR A 140 20.37 9.09 24.22
N LEU A 141 20.15 7.82 24.53
CA LEU A 141 21.02 7.03 25.41
C LEU A 141 22.34 6.64 24.73
N GLY A 142 22.33 6.39 23.41
CA GLY A 142 23.51 6.00 22.64
C GLY A 142 24.46 7.15 22.30
N GLN A 143 24.03 8.41 22.42
CA GLN A 143 24.87 9.58 22.20
C GLN A 143 25.81 9.92 23.37
N SER A 144 26.01 9.00 24.32
CA SER A 144 26.86 9.20 25.49
C SER A 144 28.37 9.14 25.16
N ASP A 145 28.88 9.98 24.28
CA ASP A 145 30.28 10.38 24.33
C ASP A 145 30.39 11.55 25.34
N TRP A 146 30.56 11.17 26.60
CA TRP A 146 30.72 12.09 27.74
C TRP A 146 31.88 13.08 27.54
N ARG A 147 32.77 12.86 26.56
CA ARG A 147 33.97 13.67 26.30
C ARG A 147 33.67 14.94 25.51
N VAL A 148 32.50 15.07 24.90
CA VAL A 148 32.17 16.19 24.00
C VAL A 148 31.33 17.28 24.68
N ASN A 149 30.97 17.12 25.99
CA ASN A 149 29.86 17.87 26.57
C ASN A 149 30.22 18.66 27.83
N GLU A 150 31.14 19.61 27.70
CA GLU A 150 31.39 20.56 28.81
C GLU A 150 30.20 21.49 29.11
N ASN A 151 29.17 21.57 28.23
CA ASN A 151 27.98 22.43 28.40
C ASN A 151 26.63 21.64 28.25
N ALA A 152 26.61 20.37 28.51
CA ALA A 152 25.47 19.49 28.22
C ALA A 152 24.45 19.34 29.37
N ASN A 153 24.27 20.32 30.20
CA ASN A 153 23.32 20.28 31.33
C ASN A 153 21.84 20.07 30.91
N VAL A 154 21.51 20.25 29.63
CA VAL A 154 20.15 20.05 29.10
C VAL A 154 20.05 18.77 28.24
N ASN A 155 21.09 18.45 27.47
CA ASN A 155 21.00 17.37 26.44
C ASN A 155 21.21 15.95 26.95
N PHE A 156 21.69 15.74 28.19
CA PHE A 156 21.95 14.42 28.78
C PHE A 156 21.43 14.27 30.21
N SER A 157 20.50 15.15 30.59
CA SER A 157 19.82 15.07 31.89
C SER A 157 18.51 14.28 31.76
N LEU A 158 18.03 13.72 32.86
CA LEU A 158 16.70 13.11 32.93
C LEU A 158 15.61 14.11 32.48
N GLY A 159 15.75 15.39 32.81
CA GLY A 159 14.85 16.44 32.37
C GLY A 159 14.88 16.64 30.84
N GLY A 160 16.05 16.60 30.20
CA GLY A 160 16.21 16.68 28.75
C GLY A 160 15.58 15.46 28.06
N LEU A 161 15.76 14.27 28.60
CA LEU A 161 15.12 13.06 28.08
C LEU A 161 13.59 13.14 28.16
N ILE A 162 13.05 13.61 29.29
CA ILE A 162 11.59 13.79 29.46
C ILE A 162 11.06 14.83 28.47
N LEU A 163 11.72 15.96 28.32
CA LEU A 163 11.34 17.02 27.38
C LEU A 163 11.36 16.50 25.93
N HIS A 164 12.42 15.82 25.52
CA HIS A 164 12.57 15.27 24.19
C HIS A 164 11.49 14.24 23.88
N ASN A 165 11.24 13.30 24.79
CA ASN A 165 10.19 12.29 24.61
C ASN A 165 8.79 12.89 24.63
N SER A 166 8.51 13.83 25.53
CA SER A 166 7.19 14.47 25.59
C SER A 166 6.93 15.30 24.33
N GLY A 167 7.93 16.03 23.84
CA GLY A 167 7.86 16.75 22.57
C GLY A 167 7.57 15.83 21.39
N THR A 168 8.34 14.74 21.26
CA THR A 168 8.13 13.77 20.18
C THR A 168 6.74 13.14 20.22
N ILE A 169 6.25 12.75 21.38
CA ILE A 169 4.91 12.17 21.54
C ILE A 169 3.83 13.20 21.20
N THR A 170 3.98 14.43 21.68
CA THR A 170 3.05 15.52 21.41
C THR A 170 3.00 15.84 19.93
N ALA A 171 4.15 16.00 19.27
CA ALA A 171 4.25 16.24 17.84
C ALA A 171 3.56 15.14 17.02
N ASN A 172 3.82 13.89 17.35
CA ASN A 172 3.16 12.76 16.68
C ASN A 172 1.64 12.75 16.90
N TYR A 173 1.17 13.06 18.11
CA TYR A 173 -0.26 13.16 18.37
C TYR A 173 -0.93 14.26 17.52
N TRP A 174 -0.33 15.46 17.47
CA TRP A 174 -0.85 16.58 16.69
C TRP A 174 -0.88 16.26 15.19
N LEU A 175 0.20 15.70 14.65
CA LEU A 175 0.28 15.32 13.24
C LEU A 175 -0.70 14.21 12.85
N ASN A 176 -1.07 13.31 13.78
CA ASN A 176 -1.94 12.19 13.47
C ASN A 176 -3.42 12.46 13.74
N ASN A 177 -3.75 13.36 14.69
CA ASN A 177 -5.12 13.51 15.17
C ASN A 177 -5.70 14.92 14.99
N ILE A 178 -4.86 15.95 14.84
CA ILE A 178 -5.30 17.34 14.79
C ILE A 178 -5.13 17.94 13.40
N TYR A 179 -3.98 17.72 12.78
CA TYR A 179 -3.74 18.22 11.42
C TYR A 179 -4.33 17.31 10.36
N SER A 180 -4.70 17.90 9.19
CA SER A 180 -5.14 17.12 8.05
C SER A 180 -4.03 16.23 7.49
N LYS A 181 -4.42 15.20 6.72
CA LYS A 181 -3.47 14.27 6.11
C LYS A 181 -2.48 14.98 5.19
N GLU A 182 -2.94 15.99 4.46
CA GLU A 182 -2.12 16.79 3.54
C GLU A 182 -1.05 17.59 4.32
N VAL A 183 -1.43 18.20 5.43
CA VAL A 183 -0.51 18.96 6.31
C VAL A 183 0.53 18.02 6.92
N LYS A 184 0.10 16.86 7.43
CA LYS A 184 1.00 15.82 7.95
C LYS A 184 2.02 15.36 6.91
N GLU A 185 1.57 15.03 5.70
CA GLU A 185 2.46 14.57 4.63
C GLU A 185 3.41 15.67 4.16
N ALA A 186 2.93 16.89 4.00
CA ALA A 186 3.75 18.02 3.62
C ALA A 186 4.84 18.33 4.67
N HIS A 187 4.52 18.22 5.97
CA HIS A 187 5.51 18.36 7.06
C HIS A 187 6.54 17.22 7.02
N LYS A 188 6.09 15.96 6.87
CA LYS A 188 6.97 14.78 6.81
C LYS A 188 7.90 14.76 5.60
N THR A 189 7.44 15.29 4.46
CA THR A 189 8.23 15.40 3.24
C THR A 189 9.10 16.65 3.18
N ALA A 190 9.12 17.45 4.25
CA ALA A 190 9.82 18.73 4.33
C ALA A 190 9.38 19.76 3.26
N ALA A 191 8.16 19.63 2.73
CA ALA A 191 7.58 20.65 1.85
C ALA A 191 7.29 21.96 2.61
N PHE A 192 6.96 21.86 3.89
CA PHE A 192 7.00 22.98 4.85
C PHE A 192 7.26 22.45 6.25
N HIS A 193 7.63 23.35 7.17
CA HIS A 193 7.90 23.02 8.55
C HIS A 193 6.88 23.70 9.48
N ILE A 194 6.26 22.93 10.39
CA ILE A 194 5.44 23.46 11.46
C ILE A 194 6.39 23.80 12.60
N HIS A 195 6.51 25.09 12.92
CA HIS A 195 7.33 25.55 14.02
C HIS A 195 6.67 25.24 15.37
N ASP A 196 7.45 24.97 16.39
CA ASP A 196 6.99 24.69 17.76
C ASP A 196 5.96 23.55 17.87
N LEU A 197 6.11 22.52 17.04
CA LEU A 197 5.24 21.36 17.07
C LEU A 197 5.47 20.47 18.32
N SER A 198 6.68 20.56 18.93
CA SER A 198 7.12 19.78 20.10
C SER A 198 7.77 20.64 21.15
#